data_477cd7a7186ce3eb6fcfe93806830651
#
_entry.id   477cd7a7186ce3eb6fcfe93806830651
#
_cell.length_a   1.000
_cell.length_b   1.000
_cell.length_c   1.000
_cell.angle_alpha   90.00
_cell.angle_beta   90.00
_cell.angle_gamma   90.00
#
_symmetry.space_group_name_H-M   'P 1'
#
loop_
_entity.id
_entity.type
_entity.pdbx_description
1 polymer ?
#
loop_
_entity_poly.entity_id
_entity_poly.type
_entity_poly.pdbx_seq_one_letter_code
_entity_poly.pdbx_strand_id
1 'polypeptide(L)'
;MKSRDDSALAEIFDGPGEMDEIRRQASLLRAGLRLGEVRKRLGLTQQQVADRMEVSQKRVSAIETAQLSTIKVSTLVAYAEALGGKLGVSIDVDDEHLELAAGATDA
;
A
#
# COMPACT_ATOMS: atom_id res chain seq x y z
N MET A 1 6.75 9.74 -24.77
CA MET A 1 7.95 9.44 -25.12
C MET A 1 8.78 9.02 -24.02
N LYS A 2 9.63 8.08 -24.16
CA LYS A 2 10.37 7.61 -23.12
C LYS A 2 11.45 8.53 -22.85
N SER A 3 11.74 8.79 -21.65
CA SER A 3 12.76 9.70 -21.32
C SER A 3 14.08 9.01 -21.54
N ARG A 4 15.14 9.76 -21.71
CA ARG A 4 16.37 9.24 -21.85
C ARG A 4 16.80 8.57 -20.64
N ASP A 5 16.46 9.06 -19.48
CA ASP A 5 16.84 8.44 -18.24
C ASP A 5 16.27 7.06 -18.12
N ASP A 6 15.05 6.87 -18.58
CA ASP A 6 14.44 5.56 -18.52
C ASP A 6 15.23 4.58 -19.39
N SER A 7 15.70 5.01 -20.53
CA SER A 7 16.45 4.13 -21.38
C SER A 7 17.77 3.74 -20.74
N ALA A 8 18.44 4.69 -20.14
CA ALA A 8 19.71 4.43 -19.51
C ALA A 8 19.55 3.46 -18.34
N LEU A 9 18.50 3.67 -17.58
CA LEU A 9 18.27 2.80 -16.44
C LEU A 9 17.87 1.40 -16.87
N ALA A 10 17.14 1.30 -17.97
CA ALA A 10 16.74 0.00 -18.46
C ALA A 10 17.94 -0.84 -18.87
N GLU A 11 19.03 -0.19 -19.28
CA GLU A 11 20.22 -0.93 -19.63
C GLU A 11 20.91 -1.49 -18.40
N ILE A 12 20.76 -0.81 -17.26
CA ILE A 12 21.36 -1.27 -16.05
C ILE A 12 20.57 -2.41 -15.45
N PHE A 13 19.25 -2.35 -15.55
CA PHE A 13 18.41 -3.38 -15.00
C PHE A 13 18.06 -4.34 -16.11
N ASP A 14 17.83 -5.53 -15.78
CA ASP A 14 17.64 -6.54 -16.73
C ASP A 14 16.45 -6.54 -17.58
N GLY A 15 15.65 -5.70 -17.66
CA GLY A 15 14.53 -5.77 -18.55
C GLY A 15 13.64 -4.58 -18.43
N PRO A 16 12.79 -4.38 -19.41
CA PRO A 16 11.91 -3.22 -19.40
C PRO A 16 10.96 -3.19 -18.23
N GLY A 17 10.65 -4.32 -17.65
CA GLY A 17 9.76 -4.34 -16.50
C GLY A 17 10.41 -3.94 -15.20
N GLU A 18 11.73 -3.91 -15.16
CA GLU A 18 12.43 -3.58 -13.93
C GLU A 18 12.12 -2.17 -13.43
N MET A 19 12.07 -1.23 -14.33
CA MET A 19 11.79 0.14 -13.91
C MET A 19 10.37 0.28 -13.38
N ASP A 20 9.43 -0.41 -14.00
CA ASP A 20 8.06 -0.35 -13.53
C ASP A 20 7.95 -0.95 -12.13
N GLU A 21 8.69 -2.02 -11.89
CA GLU A 21 8.67 -2.65 -10.59
C GLU A 21 9.27 -1.72 -9.54
N ILE A 22 10.35 -1.02 -9.88
CA ILE A 22 10.98 -0.09 -8.97
C ILE A 22 10.02 1.04 -8.62
N ARG A 23 9.30 1.55 -9.61
CA ARG A 23 8.34 2.61 -9.35
C ARG A 23 7.21 2.14 -8.46
N ARG A 24 6.75 0.92 -8.66
CA ARG A 24 5.69 0.37 -7.83
C ARG A 24 6.17 0.21 -6.40
N GLN A 25 7.40 -0.25 -6.21
CA GLN A 25 7.95 -0.41 -4.87
C GLN A 25 8.06 0.94 -4.17
N ALA A 26 8.51 1.96 -4.90
CA ALA A 26 8.64 3.29 -4.32
C ALA A 26 7.27 3.86 -3.94
N SER A 27 6.26 3.60 -4.76
CA SER A 27 4.91 4.05 -4.45
C SER A 27 4.38 3.38 -3.19
N LEU A 28 4.64 2.08 -3.06
CA LEU A 28 4.17 1.36 -1.90
C LEU A 28 4.89 1.81 -0.63
N LEU A 29 6.16 2.15 -0.76
CA LEU A 29 6.90 2.68 0.37
C LEU A 29 6.27 3.99 0.85
N ARG A 30 6.00 4.88 -0.07
CA ARG A 30 5.41 6.15 0.29
C ARG A 30 4.04 5.97 0.91
N ALA A 31 3.25 5.03 0.36
CA ALA A 31 1.93 4.77 0.91
C ALA A 31 2.01 4.25 2.33
N GLY A 32 2.94 3.35 2.59
CA GLY A 32 3.09 2.82 3.93
C GLY A 32 3.46 3.89 4.94
N LEU A 33 4.40 4.77 4.56
CA LEU A 33 4.81 5.85 5.44
C LEU A 33 3.65 6.80 5.71
N ARG A 34 2.82 7.06 4.71
CA ARG A 34 1.68 7.92 4.91
C ARG A 34 0.63 7.29 5.82
N LEU A 35 0.50 5.97 5.76
CA LEU A 35 -0.43 5.29 6.65
C LEU A 35 -0.02 5.52 8.10
N GLY A 36 1.27 5.44 8.39
CA GLY A 36 1.75 5.69 9.73
C GLY A 36 1.48 7.11 10.18
N GLU A 37 1.61 8.06 9.27
CA GLU A 37 1.32 9.45 9.59
C GLU A 37 -0.15 9.65 9.90
N VAL A 38 -1.02 9.02 9.13
CA VAL A 38 -2.45 9.12 9.37
C VAL A 38 -2.78 8.52 10.72
N ARG A 39 -2.20 7.35 11.03
CA ARG A 39 -2.42 6.71 12.31
C ARG A 39 -2.05 7.64 13.46
N LYS A 40 -0.89 8.29 13.37
CA LYS A 40 -0.45 9.19 14.42
C LYS A 40 -1.36 10.39 14.54
N ARG A 41 -1.84 10.90 13.42
CA ARG A 41 -2.73 12.04 13.43
C ARG A 41 -4.06 11.70 14.11
N LEU A 42 -4.44 10.43 14.03
CA LEU A 42 -5.65 9.97 14.68
C LEU A 42 -5.41 9.68 16.17
N GLY A 43 -4.18 9.84 16.64
CA GLY A 43 -3.88 9.63 18.04
C GLY A 43 -3.71 8.17 18.43
N LEU A 44 -3.45 7.30 17.47
CA LEU A 44 -3.34 5.88 17.75
C LEU A 44 -1.89 5.41 17.71
N THR A 45 -1.53 4.52 18.63
CA THR A 45 -0.21 3.91 18.60
C THR A 45 -0.26 2.66 17.74
N GLN A 46 0.89 2.18 17.32
CA GLN A 46 0.95 0.93 16.58
C GLN A 46 0.38 -0.21 17.42
N GLN A 47 0.65 -0.20 18.71
CA GLN A 47 0.13 -1.26 19.57
C GLN A 47 -1.38 -1.24 19.63
N GLN A 48 -1.98 -0.06 19.70
CA GLN A 48 -3.43 0.03 19.71
C GLN A 48 -4.04 -0.51 18.44
N VAL A 49 -3.43 -0.20 17.31
CA VAL A 49 -3.93 -0.71 16.04
C VAL A 49 -3.73 -2.22 15.98
N ALA A 50 -2.58 -2.70 16.46
CA ALA A 50 -2.32 -4.13 16.49
C ALA A 50 -3.37 -4.86 17.33
N ASP A 51 -3.71 -4.27 18.47
CA ASP A 51 -4.71 -4.88 19.34
C ASP A 51 -6.07 -4.97 18.65
N ARG A 52 -6.44 -3.92 17.92
CA ARG A 52 -7.71 -3.93 17.22
C ARG A 52 -7.72 -4.95 16.08
N MET A 53 -6.57 -5.17 15.47
CA MET A 53 -6.46 -6.12 14.39
C MET A 53 -6.20 -7.53 14.89
N GLU A 54 -5.87 -7.66 16.17
CA GLU A 54 -5.51 -8.95 16.76
C GLU A 54 -4.27 -9.52 16.10
N VAL A 55 -3.28 -8.65 15.88
CA VAL A 55 -2.00 -9.06 15.32
C VAL A 55 -0.90 -8.43 16.17
N SER A 56 0.34 -8.74 15.85
CA SER A 56 1.46 -8.20 16.58
C SER A 56 1.76 -6.77 16.14
N GLN A 57 2.41 -6.00 17.02
CA GLN A 57 2.84 -4.67 16.64
C GLN A 57 3.82 -4.73 15.47
N LYS A 58 4.62 -5.78 15.42
CA LYS A 58 5.57 -5.94 14.34
C LYS A 58 4.85 -6.01 12.99
N ARG A 59 3.68 -6.62 12.97
CA ARG A 59 2.90 -6.72 11.76
C ARG A 59 2.42 -5.33 11.32
N VAL A 60 1.97 -4.52 12.27
CA VAL A 60 1.54 -3.16 11.97
C VAL A 60 2.73 -2.36 11.47
N SER A 61 3.88 -2.52 12.10
CA SER A 61 5.07 -1.82 11.67
C SER A 61 5.43 -2.21 10.24
N ALA A 62 5.27 -3.47 9.88
CA ALA A 62 5.58 -3.93 8.53
C ALA A 62 4.68 -3.25 7.51
N ILE A 63 3.41 -3.06 7.85
CA ILE A 63 2.49 -2.38 6.94
C ILE A 63 2.95 -0.94 6.70
N GLU A 64 3.46 -0.30 7.73
CA GLU A 64 3.83 1.11 7.66
C GLU A 64 5.25 1.35 7.18
N THR A 65 6.01 0.30 6.93
CA THR A 65 7.39 0.46 6.49
C THR A 65 7.66 -0.21 5.16
N ALA A 66 6.69 -0.11 4.28
CA ALA A 66 6.95 -0.49 2.91
C ALA A 66 6.94 -1.96 2.56
N GLN A 67 6.31 -2.75 3.35
CA GLN A 67 6.19 -4.15 2.99
C GLN A 67 4.79 -4.43 2.44
N LEU A 68 4.16 -3.40 1.88
CA LEU A 68 2.82 -3.55 1.35
C LEU A 68 2.74 -4.55 0.22
N SER A 69 3.82 -4.72 -0.53
CA SER A 69 3.81 -5.64 -1.66
C SER A 69 3.64 -7.09 -1.20
N THR A 70 3.90 -7.37 0.08
CA THR A 70 3.78 -8.72 0.60
C THR A 70 2.62 -8.85 1.59
N ILE A 71 1.80 -7.81 1.70
CA ILE A 71 0.70 -7.83 2.65
C ILE A 71 -0.57 -8.23 1.92
N LYS A 72 -1.30 -9.15 2.50
CA LYS A 72 -2.55 -9.58 1.90
C LYS A 72 -3.59 -8.49 1.95
N VAL A 73 -4.48 -8.50 0.97
CA VAL A 73 -5.56 -7.52 0.94
C VAL A 73 -6.39 -7.60 2.21
N SER A 74 -6.66 -8.82 2.70
CA SER A 74 -7.44 -8.95 3.92
C SER A 74 -6.78 -8.27 5.11
N THR A 75 -5.45 -8.28 5.16
CA THR A 75 -4.75 -7.61 6.23
C THR A 75 -4.88 -6.11 6.10
N LEU A 76 -4.81 -5.60 4.87
CA LEU A 76 -4.99 -4.17 4.65
C LEU A 76 -6.41 -3.72 4.98
N VAL A 77 -7.39 -4.58 4.72
CA VAL A 77 -8.76 -4.28 5.11
C VAL A 77 -8.85 -4.13 6.62
N ALA A 78 -8.24 -5.08 7.34
CA ALA A 78 -8.27 -5.01 8.80
C ALA A 78 -7.55 -3.77 9.32
N TYR A 79 -6.44 -3.41 8.70
CA TYR A 79 -5.70 -2.22 9.12
C TYR A 79 -6.56 -0.97 8.91
N ALA A 80 -7.19 -0.85 7.75
CA ALA A 80 -8.02 0.31 7.46
C ALA A 80 -9.16 0.41 8.45
N GLU A 81 -9.79 -0.71 8.76
CA GLU A 81 -10.90 -0.70 9.70
C GLU A 81 -10.44 -0.36 11.11
N ALA A 82 -9.23 -0.78 11.47
CA ALA A 82 -8.69 -0.44 12.79
C ALA A 82 -8.48 1.06 12.92
N LEU A 83 -8.27 1.76 11.81
CA LEU A 83 -8.15 3.20 11.82
C LEU A 83 -9.49 3.91 11.69
N GLY A 84 -10.56 3.16 11.54
CA GLY A 84 -11.88 3.75 11.39
C GLY A 84 -12.24 4.06 9.95
N GLY A 85 -11.50 3.53 9.01
CA GLY A 85 -11.73 3.78 7.59
C GLY A 85 -12.04 2.51 6.85
N LYS A 86 -11.83 2.54 5.55
CA LYS A 86 -12.03 1.37 4.73
C LYS A 86 -11.05 1.36 3.59
N LEU A 87 -10.78 0.18 3.06
CA LEU A 87 -9.84 0.03 1.96
C LEU A 87 -10.58 0.19 0.64
N GLY A 88 -9.99 0.94 -0.27
CA GLY A 88 -10.51 1.06 -1.63
C GLY A 88 -9.53 0.45 -2.59
N VAL A 89 -10.03 -0.28 -3.56
CA VAL A 89 -9.20 -0.90 -4.58
C VAL A 89 -9.84 -0.63 -5.93
N SER A 90 -9.05 -0.29 -6.92
CA SER A 90 -9.60 -0.02 -8.24
C SER A 90 -8.67 -0.54 -9.32
N ILE A 91 -9.22 -0.72 -10.50
CA ILE A 91 -8.47 -1.11 -11.66
C ILE A 91 -8.78 -0.14 -12.78
N ASP A 92 -7.74 0.38 -13.40
CA ASP A 92 -7.91 1.29 -14.53
C ASP A 92 -7.43 0.59 -15.79
N VAL A 93 -8.31 0.42 -16.74
CA VAL A 93 -7.98 -0.21 -18.02
C VAL A 93 -8.55 0.64 -19.13
N ASP A 94 -7.69 1.06 -20.02
CA ASP A 94 -8.10 1.96 -21.10
C ASP A 94 -8.80 3.17 -20.50
N ASP A 95 -10.03 3.39 -20.85
CA ASP A 95 -10.76 4.52 -20.33
C ASP A 95 -11.67 4.15 -19.18
N GLU A 96 -11.58 2.93 -18.71
CA GLU A 96 -12.49 2.49 -17.66
C GLU A 96 -11.84 2.45 -16.30
N HIS A 97 -12.60 2.85 -15.32
CA HIS A 97 -12.15 2.82 -13.93
C HIS A 97 -13.12 1.92 -13.17
N LEU A 98 -12.63 0.79 -12.69
CA LEU A 98 -13.47 -0.15 -11.97
C LEU A 98 -13.12 -0.14 -10.49
N GLU A 99 -14.10 0.17 -9.68
CA GLU A 99 -13.88 0.15 -8.25
C GLU A 99 -14.23 -1.19 -7.70
N LEU A 100 -13.30 -1.81 -7.03
CA LEU A 100 -13.53 -3.11 -6.41
C LEU A 100 -13.66 -2.86 -4.91
N ALA A 101 -14.82 -3.07 -4.39
CA ALA A 101 -15.03 -2.83 -2.98
C ALA A 101 -14.30 -3.88 -2.19
N ALA A 102 -13.41 -3.44 -1.36
CA ALA A 102 -12.73 -4.38 -0.51
C ALA A 102 -12.93 -3.98 0.92
N GLY A 103 -13.63 -4.41 1.60
CA GLY A 103 -13.82 -4.04 2.91
C GLY A 103 -15.05 -3.77 3.23
N ALA A 104 -15.39 -3.52 3.93
CA ALA A 104 -16.49 -3.12 4.29
C ALA A 104 -17.51 -3.58 4.25
N THR A 105 -17.93 -3.80 4.65
CA THR A 105 -18.93 -4.28 4.77
C THR A 105 -19.99 -3.58 4.68
N ASP A 106 -20.21 -2.95 4.44
CA ASP A 106 -21.13 -2.23 4.35
C ASP A 106 -22.09 -2.70 3.96
N ALA A 107 -22.27 -3.29 3.95
CA ALA A 107 -23.20 -3.81 3.60
C ALA A 107 -24.02 -3.29 3.37
#